data_a4f02d45195877dfd3e62d01e9b7e1e1
#
_entry.id   a4f02d45195877dfd3e62d01e9b7e1e1
#
_cell.length_a   1.000
_cell.length_b   1.000
_cell.length_c   1.000
_cell.angle_alpha   90.00
_cell.angle_beta   90.00
_cell.angle_gamma   90.00
#
_symmetry.space_group_name_H-M   'P 1'
#
loop_
_entity.id
_entity.type
_entity.pdbx_description
1 polymer ?
#
loop_
_entity_poly.entity_id
_entity_poly.type
_entity_poly.pdbx_seq_one_letter_code
_entity_poly.pdbx_strand_id
1 'polypeptide(L)'
;MVYFCSEVNLVSSMLYQVIFAYLIPVLIGILGANTQGRTEPLFKTHAINMWGFIVAKVIYCFALAADIKSRLHRENSSQLSALVAVVSGSVSAVSLLTTFLPPSIGHIILYTSWFFAATVVVLYQYGILLMDACRRFHYDTLKLLFTRIWNWFQVN
;
A
#
# COMPACT_ATOMS: atom_id res chain seq x y z
N MET A 1 20.14 16.98 -3.96
CA MET A 1 19.91 15.52 -3.93
C MET A 1 18.52 15.13 -3.38
N VAL A 2 17.93 15.89 -2.48
CA VAL A 2 16.58 15.64 -1.91
C VAL A 2 15.45 15.82 -2.93
N TYR A 3 15.54 16.79 -3.84
CA TYR A 3 14.53 17.05 -4.87
C TYR A 3 14.39 15.92 -5.91
N PHE A 4 15.50 15.29 -6.28
CA PHE A 4 15.49 14.20 -7.27
C PHE A 4 14.80 12.93 -6.74
N CYS A 5 14.94 12.64 -5.45
CA CYS A 5 14.27 11.51 -4.80
C CYS A 5 12.75 11.70 -4.69
N SER A 6 12.29 12.95 -4.55
CA SER A 6 10.85 13.30 -4.50
C SER A 6 10.16 13.12 -5.85
N GLU A 7 10.79 13.51 -6.95
CA GLU A 7 10.23 13.36 -8.29
C GLU A 7 10.15 11.90 -8.75
N VAL A 8 11.17 11.09 -8.44
CA VAL A 8 11.17 9.66 -8.78
C VAL A 8 10.04 8.93 -8.04
N ASN A 9 9.79 9.25 -6.77
CA ASN A 9 8.67 8.67 -6.01
C ASN A 9 7.30 9.10 -6.55
N LEU A 10 7.18 10.33 -7.04
CA LEU A 10 5.93 10.84 -7.61
C LEU A 10 5.59 10.15 -8.93
N VAL A 11 6.57 10.02 -9.82
CA VAL A 11 6.43 9.35 -11.12
C VAL A 11 6.11 7.86 -10.91
N SER A 12 6.80 7.19 -10.00
CA SER A 12 6.55 5.79 -9.63
C SER A 12 5.10 5.59 -9.17
N SER A 13 4.62 6.42 -8.23
CA SER A 13 3.25 6.31 -7.70
C SER A 13 2.18 6.53 -8.78
N MET A 14 2.37 7.51 -9.68
CA MET A 14 1.46 7.74 -10.80
C MET A 14 1.44 6.56 -11.78
N LEU A 15 2.59 5.97 -12.04
CA LEU A 15 2.73 4.84 -12.97
C LEU A 15 1.96 3.61 -12.48
N TYR A 16 2.05 3.29 -11.19
CA TYR A 16 1.26 2.20 -10.60
C TYR A 16 -0.25 2.47 -10.66
N GLN A 17 -0.68 3.72 -10.44
CA GLN A 17 -2.10 4.07 -10.53
C GLN A 17 -2.63 3.89 -11.95
N VAL A 18 -1.88 4.29 -12.97
CA VAL A 18 -2.25 4.10 -14.39
C VAL A 18 -2.31 2.61 -14.73
N ILE A 19 -1.32 1.81 -14.28
CA ILE A 19 -1.30 0.36 -14.52
C ILE A 19 -2.56 -0.29 -13.92
N PHE A 20 -2.90 -0.01 -12.66
CA PHE A 20 -4.08 -0.60 -12.04
C PHE A 20 -5.39 -0.08 -12.64
N ALA A 21 -5.46 1.20 -13.04
CA ALA A 21 -6.63 1.76 -13.71
C ALA A 21 -6.91 1.08 -15.06
N TYR A 22 -5.88 0.60 -15.75
CA TYR A 22 -6.02 -0.14 -17.00
C TYR A 22 -6.19 -1.66 -16.79
N LEU A 23 -5.39 -2.25 -15.92
CA LEU A 23 -5.36 -3.70 -15.69
C LEU A 23 -6.69 -4.23 -15.15
N ILE A 24 -7.31 -3.53 -14.21
CA ILE A 24 -8.54 -4.00 -13.57
C ILE A 24 -9.72 -4.06 -14.55
N PRO A 25 -10.02 -3.03 -15.36
CA PRO A 25 -11.06 -3.12 -16.40
C PRO A 25 -10.81 -4.23 -17.41
N VAL A 26 -9.56 -4.42 -17.82
CA VAL A 26 -9.18 -5.51 -18.75
C VAL A 26 -9.47 -6.88 -18.12
N LEU A 27 -9.09 -7.11 -16.87
CA LEU A 27 -9.38 -8.36 -16.16
C LEU A 27 -10.88 -8.59 -16.00
N ILE A 28 -11.65 -7.54 -15.69
CA ILE A 28 -13.12 -7.62 -15.61
C ILE A 28 -13.71 -7.96 -16.99
N GLY A 29 -13.21 -7.36 -18.06
CA GLY A 29 -13.62 -7.65 -19.43
C GLY A 29 -13.36 -9.10 -19.83
N ILE A 30 -12.17 -9.62 -19.54
CA ILE A 30 -11.81 -11.03 -19.80
C ILE A 30 -12.70 -11.97 -18.96
N LEU A 31 -12.94 -11.63 -17.70
CA LEU A 31 -13.81 -12.41 -16.82
C LEU A 31 -15.24 -12.44 -17.36
N GLY A 32 -15.79 -11.29 -17.79
CA GLY A 32 -17.10 -11.18 -18.42
C GLY A 32 -17.20 -12.02 -19.68
N ALA A 33 -16.19 -11.97 -20.55
CA ALA A 33 -16.15 -12.76 -21.76
C ALA A 33 -16.09 -14.27 -21.48
N ASN A 34 -15.29 -14.69 -20.48
CA ASN A 34 -15.16 -16.11 -20.11
C ASN A 34 -16.41 -16.69 -19.43
N THR A 35 -17.29 -15.83 -18.93
CA THR A 35 -18.54 -16.23 -18.26
C THR A 35 -19.76 -16.16 -19.18
N GLN A 36 -19.62 -15.62 -20.39
CA GLN A 36 -20.67 -15.64 -21.40
C GLN A 36 -21.04 -17.08 -21.73
N GLY A 37 -22.31 -17.45 -21.45
CA GLY A 37 -22.82 -18.80 -21.70
C GLY A 37 -22.77 -19.76 -20.51
N ARG A 38 -22.24 -19.37 -19.35
CA ARG A 38 -22.36 -20.16 -18.12
C ARG A 38 -23.69 -19.87 -17.43
N THR A 39 -24.38 -20.95 -17.01
CA THR A 39 -25.66 -20.87 -16.30
C THR A 39 -25.54 -20.42 -14.86
N GLU A 40 -24.34 -20.57 -14.26
CA GLU A 40 -24.10 -20.21 -12.86
C GLU A 40 -23.44 -18.84 -12.73
N PRO A 41 -23.95 -17.95 -11.87
CA PRO A 41 -23.36 -16.62 -11.65
C PRO A 41 -22.02 -16.77 -10.91
N LEU A 42 -21.02 -15.99 -11.35
CA LEU A 42 -19.64 -15.96 -10.78
C LEU A 42 -19.62 -15.74 -9.27
N PHE A 43 -20.50 -14.90 -8.77
CA PHE A 43 -20.60 -14.63 -7.33
C PHE A 43 -21.00 -15.86 -6.52
N LYS A 44 -21.65 -16.84 -7.13
CA LYS A 44 -22.03 -18.07 -6.45
C LYS A 44 -20.88 -19.07 -6.40
N THR A 45 -20.15 -19.17 -7.51
CA THR A 45 -19.05 -20.15 -7.67
C THR A 45 -17.75 -19.68 -7.00
N HIS A 46 -17.45 -18.37 -7.05
CA HIS A 46 -16.20 -17.76 -6.53
C HIS A 46 -16.47 -16.61 -5.55
N ALA A 47 -17.46 -16.80 -4.65
CA ALA A 47 -17.92 -15.75 -3.74
C ALA A 47 -16.77 -15.12 -2.92
N ILE A 48 -15.86 -15.92 -2.36
CA ILE A 48 -14.74 -15.46 -1.53
C ILE A 48 -13.79 -14.57 -2.34
N ASN A 49 -13.44 -14.96 -3.57
CA ASN A 49 -12.55 -14.20 -4.43
C ASN A 49 -13.17 -12.86 -4.86
N MET A 50 -14.48 -12.86 -5.16
CA MET A 50 -15.21 -11.66 -5.54
C MET A 50 -15.38 -10.69 -4.37
N TRP A 51 -15.66 -11.19 -3.16
CA TRP A 51 -15.68 -10.35 -1.96
C TRP A 51 -14.29 -9.80 -1.63
N GLY A 52 -13.25 -10.62 -1.75
CA GLY A 52 -11.86 -10.18 -1.60
C GLY A 52 -11.49 -9.04 -2.57
N PHE A 53 -11.91 -9.16 -3.83
CA PHE A 53 -11.74 -8.11 -4.83
C PHE A 53 -12.47 -6.81 -4.45
N ILE A 54 -13.75 -6.90 -4.05
CA ILE A 54 -14.55 -5.72 -3.69
C ILE A 54 -13.91 -5.00 -2.49
N VAL A 55 -13.57 -5.73 -1.43
CA VAL A 55 -12.94 -5.15 -0.23
C VAL A 55 -11.60 -4.49 -0.58
N ALA A 56 -10.73 -5.17 -1.32
CA ALA A 56 -9.46 -4.61 -1.76
C ALA A 56 -9.65 -3.34 -2.61
N LYS A 57 -10.67 -3.32 -3.47
CA LYS A 57 -11.00 -2.17 -4.32
C LYS A 57 -11.49 -0.99 -3.51
N VAL A 58 -12.32 -1.21 -2.51
CA VAL A 58 -12.78 -0.17 -1.58
C VAL A 58 -11.60 0.43 -0.81
N ILE A 59 -10.71 -0.41 -0.25
CA ILE A 59 -9.49 0.04 0.43
C ILE A 59 -8.62 0.86 -0.52
N TYR A 60 -8.43 0.40 -1.76
CA TYR A 60 -7.69 1.14 -2.79
C TYR A 60 -8.26 2.53 -3.03
N CYS A 61 -9.59 2.65 -3.19
CA CYS A 61 -10.24 3.94 -3.41
C CYS A 61 -10.06 4.90 -2.22
N PHE A 62 -10.19 4.41 -0.99
CA PHE A 62 -9.95 5.22 0.22
C PHE A 62 -8.48 5.65 0.34
N ALA A 63 -7.55 4.74 0.10
CA ALA A 63 -6.13 5.05 0.13
C ALA A 63 -5.75 6.08 -0.94
N LEU A 64 -6.30 5.96 -2.14
CA LEU A 64 -6.10 6.91 -3.22
C LEU A 64 -6.67 8.30 -2.87
N ALA A 65 -7.88 8.36 -2.32
CA ALA A 65 -8.50 9.61 -1.88
C ALA A 65 -7.68 10.27 -0.76
N ALA A 66 -7.15 9.49 0.20
CA ALA A 66 -6.27 9.97 1.26
C ALA A 66 -4.94 10.47 0.69
N ASP A 67 -4.34 9.78 -0.29
CA ASP A 67 -3.11 10.22 -0.95
C ASP A 67 -3.30 11.55 -1.68
N ILE A 68 -4.39 11.72 -2.43
CA ILE A 68 -4.72 12.98 -3.11
C ILE A 68 -4.92 14.11 -2.09
N LYS A 69 -5.67 13.85 -1.00
CA LYS A 69 -5.92 14.84 0.05
C LYS A 69 -4.63 15.26 0.75
N SER A 70 -3.74 14.32 1.09
CA SER A 70 -2.48 14.61 1.78
C SER A 70 -1.52 15.41 0.88
N ARG A 71 -1.51 15.16 -0.42
CA ARG A 71 -0.74 15.93 -1.40
C ARG A 71 -1.22 17.38 -1.49
N LEU A 72 -2.53 17.61 -1.44
CA LEU A 72 -3.13 18.95 -1.44
C LEU A 72 -2.79 19.74 -0.17
N HIS A 73 -2.67 19.07 0.98
CA HIS A 73 -2.37 19.69 2.29
C HIS A 73 -0.88 19.70 2.65
N ARG A 74 0.01 19.22 1.78
CA ARG A 74 1.47 19.17 2.00
C ARG A 74 1.89 18.44 3.29
N GLU A 75 1.09 17.48 3.73
CA GLU A 75 1.40 16.67 4.91
C GLU A 75 2.31 15.47 4.58
N ASN A 76 3.19 15.12 5.54
CA ASN A 76 4.14 14.00 5.41
C ASN A 76 3.47 12.59 5.38
N SER A 77 2.13 12.52 5.50
CA SER A 77 1.37 11.27 5.53
C SER A 77 1.18 10.60 4.16
N SER A 78 1.65 11.24 3.07
CA SER A 78 1.41 10.78 1.69
C SER A 78 2.08 9.44 1.35
N GLN A 79 3.18 9.07 2.03
CA GLN A 79 3.91 7.83 1.72
C GLN A 79 3.15 6.57 2.13
N LEU A 80 2.49 6.59 3.29
CA LEU A 80 1.71 5.45 3.77
C LEU A 80 0.47 5.21 2.90
N SER A 81 -0.25 6.29 2.53
CA SER A 81 -1.44 6.17 1.68
C SER A 81 -1.09 5.66 0.28
N ALA A 82 0.02 6.11 -0.30
CA ALA A 82 0.53 5.61 -1.57
C ALA A 82 0.89 4.11 -1.50
N LEU A 83 1.57 3.68 -0.43
CA LEU A 83 1.90 2.27 -0.22
C LEU A 83 0.63 1.41 -0.07
N VAL A 84 -0.33 1.85 0.74
CA VAL A 84 -1.61 1.14 0.91
C VAL A 84 -2.37 1.05 -0.41
N ALA A 85 -2.37 2.10 -1.23
CA ALA A 85 -2.98 2.10 -2.55
C ALA A 85 -2.33 1.06 -3.48
N VAL A 86 -0.99 1.01 -3.55
CA VAL A 86 -0.28 0.03 -4.39
C VAL A 86 -0.55 -1.39 -3.93
N VAL A 87 -0.47 -1.65 -2.62
CA VAL A 87 -0.68 -2.98 -2.04
C VAL A 87 -2.12 -3.45 -2.26
N SER A 88 -3.12 -2.61 -1.99
CA SER A 88 -4.53 -2.98 -2.17
C SER A 88 -4.90 -3.13 -3.65
N GLY A 89 -4.29 -2.33 -4.54
CA GLY A 89 -4.43 -2.50 -5.99
C GLY A 89 -3.90 -3.85 -6.46
N SER A 90 -2.73 -4.26 -5.97
CA SER A 90 -2.13 -5.57 -6.27
C SER A 90 -3.01 -6.73 -5.78
N VAL A 91 -3.49 -6.67 -4.54
CA VAL A 91 -4.40 -7.68 -3.97
C VAL A 91 -5.70 -7.76 -4.76
N SER A 92 -6.24 -6.62 -5.21
CA SER A 92 -7.43 -6.57 -6.08
C SER A 92 -7.19 -7.31 -7.40
N ALA A 93 -6.06 -7.07 -8.07
CA ALA A 93 -5.70 -7.77 -9.31
C ALA A 93 -5.50 -9.27 -9.09
N VAL A 94 -4.81 -9.68 -8.01
CA VAL A 94 -4.62 -11.09 -7.65
C VAL A 94 -5.96 -11.75 -7.37
N SER A 95 -6.88 -11.09 -6.65
CA SER A 95 -8.21 -11.62 -6.36
C SER A 95 -9.01 -11.93 -7.63
N LEU A 96 -8.91 -11.09 -8.68
CA LEU A 96 -9.52 -11.37 -9.97
C LEU A 96 -8.81 -12.51 -10.71
N LEU A 97 -7.48 -12.54 -10.69
CA LEU A 97 -6.71 -13.62 -11.34
C LEU A 97 -7.01 -14.99 -10.74
N THR A 98 -7.23 -15.06 -9.42
CA THR A 98 -7.55 -16.32 -8.74
C THR A 98 -8.90 -16.90 -9.13
N THR A 99 -9.81 -16.12 -9.75
CA THR A 99 -11.07 -16.66 -10.30
C THR A 99 -10.90 -17.55 -11.53
N PHE A 100 -9.75 -17.44 -12.21
CA PHE A 100 -9.41 -18.29 -13.35
C PHE A 100 -8.75 -19.61 -12.93
N LEU A 101 -8.34 -19.73 -11.66
CA LEU A 101 -7.66 -20.91 -11.12
C LEU A 101 -8.66 -21.89 -10.47
N PRO A 102 -8.30 -23.16 -10.32
CA PRO A 102 -9.07 -24.10 -9.52
C PRO A 102 -9.28 -23.57 -8.10
N PRO A 103 -10.48 -23.77 -7.50
CA PRO A 103 -10.86 -23.14 -6.21
C PRO A 103 -9.82 -23.36 -5.09
N SER A 104 -9.25 -24.55 -4.99
CA SER A 104 -8.26 -24.91 -3.96
C SER A 104 -6.99 -24.07 -4.08
N ILE A 105 -6.45 -23.90 -5.28
CA ILE A 105 -5.24 -23.10 -5.53
C ILE A 105 -5.56 -21.62 -5.42
N GLY A 106 -6.71 -21.19 -5.95
CA GLY A 106 -7.17 -19.80 -5.88
C GLY A 106 -7.28 -19.27 -4.45
N HIS A 107 -7.82 -20.07 -3.54
CA HIS A 107 -7.95 -19.68 -2.11
C HIS A 107 -6.58 -19.56 -1.43
N ILE A 108 -5.65 -20.47 -1.69
CA ILE A 108 -4.29 -20.40 -1.10
C ILE A 108 -3.60 -19.11 -1.54
N ILE A 109 -3.62 -18.80 -2.84
CA ILE A 109 -3.00 -17.59 -3.40
C ILE A 109 -3.68 -16.34 -2.82
N LEU A 110 -5.00 -16.34 -2.69
CA LEU A 110 -5.75 -15.22 -2.14
C LEU A 110 -5.34 -14.96 -0.68
N TYR A 111 -5.35 -15.97 0.20
CA TYR A 111 -4.99 -15.81 1.60
C TYR A 111 -3.53 -15.42 1.78
N THR A 112 -2.60 -16.01 1.02
CA THR A 112 -1.18 -15.63 1.07
C THR A 112 -0.96 -14.20 0.62
N SER A 113 -1.68 -13.71 -0.41
CA SER A 113 -1.57 -12.33 -0.87
C SER A 113 -2.10 -11.33 0.17
N TRP A 114 -3.21 -11.63 0.84
CA TRP A 114 -3.74 -10.81 1.92
C TRP A 114 -2.82 -10.78 3.13
N PHE A 115 -2.26 -11.93 3.52
CA PHE A 115 -1.30 -12.02 4.60
C PHE A 115 -0.03 -11.21 4.28
N PHE A 116 0.51 -11.35 3.08
CA PHE A 116 1.66 -10.58 2.62
C PHE A 116 1.38 -9.08 2.62
N ALA A 117 0.22 -8.67 2.11
CA ALA A 117 -0.21 -7.27 2.09
C ALA A 117 -0.26 -6.67 3.50
N ALA A 118 -0.89 -7.37 4.45
CA ALA A 118 -0.95 -6.94 5.84
C ALA A 118 0.46 -6.85 6.47
N THR A 119 1.31 -7.84 6.23
CA THR A 119 2.69 -7.86 6.72
C THR A 119 3.49 -6.66 6.22
N VAL A 120 3.42 -6.34 4.92
CA VAL A 120 4.13 -5.20 4.32
C VAL A 120 3.69 -3.89 4.96
N VAL A 121 2.37 -3.67 5.14
CA VAL A 121 1.85 -2.44 5.77
C VAL A 121 2.30 -2.33 7.22
N VAL A 122 2.25 -3.43 7.97
CA VAL A 122 2.67 -3.47 9.38
C VAL A 122 4.17 -3.19 9.52
N LEU A 123 5.02 -3.87 8.73
CA LEU A 123 6.47 -3.66 8.75
C LEU A 123 6.84 -2.22 8.37
N TYR A 124 6.13 -1.62 7.42
CA TYR A 124 6.34 -0.23 7.05
C TYR A 124 6.00 0.73 8.20
N GLN A 125 4.89 0.51 8.91
CA GLN A 125 4.53 1.30 10.08
C GLN A 125 5.54 1.16 11.22
N TYR A 126 5.99 -0.07 11.51
CA TYR A 126 7.04 -0.30 12.51
C TYR A 126 8.37 0.35 12.12
N GLY A 127 8.74 0.31 10.84
CA GLY A 127 9.93 0.98 10.32
C GLY A 127 9.91 2.49 10.56
N ILE A 128 8.77 3.14 10.30
CA ILE A 128 8.59 4.59 10.57
C ILE A 128 8.71 4.88 12.07
N LEU A 129 8.03 4.12 12.92
CA LEU A 129 8.09 4.29 14.37
C LEU A 129 9.52 4.11 14.91
N LEU A 130 10.25 3.13 14.39
CA LEU A 130 11.63 2.88 14.78
C LEU A 130 12.55 4.03 14.36
N MET A 131 12.39 4.55 13.15
CA MET A 131 13.15 5.71 12.66
C MET A 131 12.88 6.96 13.50
N ASP A 132 11.63 7.21 13.86
CA ASP A 132 11.27 8.35 14.72
C ASP A 132 11.83 8.19 16.14
N ALA A 133 11.79 6.98 16.70
CA ALA A 133 12.41 6.69 18.00
C ALA A 133 13.92 6.90 17.96
N CYS A 134 14.61 6.40 16.92
CA CYS A 134 16.04 6.61 16.74
C CYS A 134 16.39 8.09 16.57
N ARG A 135 15.60 8.83 15.83
CA ARG A 135 15.79 10.27 15.62
C ARG A 135 15.66 11.05 16.92
N ARG A 136 14.64 10.75 17.74
CA ARG A 136 14.45 11.36 19.07
C ARG A 136 15.61 11.04 20.00
N PHE A 137 16.03 9.77 20.06
CA PHE A 137 17.15 9.35 20.89
C PHE A 137 18.46 10.07 20.50
N HIS A 138 18.73 10.17 19.20
CA HIS A 138 19.93 10.87 18.69
C HIS A 138 19.88 12.38 19.02
N TYR A 139 18.69 13.01 18.89
CA TYR A 139 18.52 14.42 19.22
C TYR A 139 18.71 14.69 20.71
N ASP A 140 18.14 13.86 21.58
CA ASP A 140 18.28 13.99 23.04
C ASP A 140 19.73 13.78 23.50
N THR A 141 20.43 12.82 22.90
CA THR A 141 21.85 12.56 23.18
C THR A 141 22.72 13.75 22.77
N LEU A 142 22.50 14.32 21.58
CA LEU A 142 23.23 15.51 21.12
C LEU A 142 22.95 16.74 22.02
N LYS A 143 21.69 16.93 22.42
CA LYS A 143 21.32 18.01 23.31
C LYS A 143 22.01 17.89 24.68
N LEU A 144 22.05 16.68 25.24
CA LEU A 144 22.74 16.41 26.50
C LEU A 144 24.25 16.67 26.40
N LEU A 145 24.89 16.23 25.31
CA LEU A 145 26.32 16.48 25.06
C LEU A 145 26.59 17.97 24.91
N PHE A 146 25.78 18.69 24.15
CA PHE A 146 25.92 20.13 23.96
C PHE A 146 25.76 20.90 25.27
N THR A 147 24.76 20.54 26.08
CA THR A 147 24.54 21.16 27.39
C THR A 147 25.71 20.89 28.35
N ARG A 148 26.29 19.67 28.35
CA ARG A 148 27.46 19.36 29.17
C ARG A 148 28.69 20.15 28.73
N ILE A 149 28.96 20.26 27.44
CA ILE A 149 30.07 21.04 26.88
C ILE A 149 29.88 22.51 27.21
N TRP A 150 28.66 23.05 27.06
CA TRP A 150 28.36 24.45 27.37
C TRP A 150 28.59 24.78 28.84
N ASN A 151 28.11 23.93 29.76
CA ASN A 151 28.31 24.11 31.19
C ASN A 151 29.79 24.01 31.57
N TRP A 152 30.55 23.17 30.88
CA TRP A 152 31.99 23.08 31.11
C TRP A 152 32.73 24.37 30.69
N PHE A 153 32.31 25.01 29.60
CA PHE A 153 32.86 26.28 29.15
C PHE A 153 32.45 27.48 30.04
N GLN A 154 31.36 27.40 30.77
CA GLN A 154 30.95 28.47 31.69
C GLN A 154 31.62 28.41 33.08
N VAL A 155 32.17 27.27 33.46
CA VAL A 155 32.80 27.07 34.81
C VAL A 155 34.30 27.28 34.75
N ASN A 156 34.95 27.30 33.60
CA ASN A 156 36.37 27.62 33.41
C ASN A 156 36.53 28.97 32.70
#